data_cafc167e8d79bc6b5ca799f5de6aee45
#
_entry.id   cafc167e8d79bc6b5ca799f5de6aee45
#
_cell.length_a   1.000
_cell.length_b   1.000
_cell.length_c   1.000
_cell.angle_alpha   90.00
_cell.angle_beta   90.00
_cell.angle_gamma   90.00
#
_symmetry.space_group_name_H-M   'P 1'
#
loop_
_entity.id
_entity.type
_entity.pdbx_description
1 polymer ?
#
loop_
_entity_poly.entity_id
_entity_poly.type
_entity_poly.pdbx_seq_one_letter_code
_entity_poly.pdbx_strand_id
1 'polypeptide(L)'
;PIQLENGVGMIRLMLEEFEDALARLEEPEALENRILKGTYSSVTGQIAYPYIRRMADRLMERFPEVKIQVFPIRNDFFGERITVTGLLTGQDIIAQLKGRDLGEILYLPENILRSGERVLLDDITVEDLAGALQVKTDIVKSSGYDFVDAFIRKL
;
A
#
# COMPACT_ATOMS: atom_id res chain seq x y z
N PRO A 1 11.02 -12.13 -19.15
CA PRO A 1 10.23 -11.09 -19.77
C PRO A 1 10.53 -9.71 -19.20
N ILE A 2 10.45 -8.72 -20.06
CA ILE A 2 10.77 -7.32 -19.73
C ILE A 2 9.93 -6.81 -18.55
N GLN A 3 8.66 -7.18 -18.48
CA GLN A 3 7.79 -6.72 -17.38
C GLN A 3 8.23 -7.26 -16.02
N LEU A 4 8.72 -8.49 -15.97
CA LEU A 4 9.21 -9.08 -14.73
C LEU A 4 10.49 -8.38 -14.27
N GLU A 5 11.40 -8.10 -15.19
CA GLU A 5 12.64 -7.38 -14.90
C GLU A 5 12.35 -5.95 -14.43
N ASN A 6 11.40 -5.25 -15.08
CA ASN A 6 10.98 -3.92 -14.66
C ASN A 6 10.37 -3.94 -13.26
N GLY A 7 9.56 -4.96 -12.96
CA GLY A 7 8.96 -5.13 -11.64
C GLY A 7 10.01 -5.31 -10.56
N VAL A 8 11.03 -6.13 -10.82
CA VAL A 8 12.15 -6.36 -9.88
C VAL A 8 12.93 -5.07 -9.66
N GLY A 9 13.22 -4.31 -10.72
CA GLY A 9 13.91 -3.03 -10.63
C GLY A 9 13.14 -2.00 -9.82
N MET A 10 11.84 -1.93 -10.01
CA MET A 10 10.96 -1.03 -9.25
C MET A 10 10.92 -1.38 -7.76
N ILE A 11 10.87 -2.66 -7.43
CA ILE A 11 10.89 -3.11 -6.03
C ILE A 11 12.22 -2.77 -5.39
N ARG A 12 13.32 -2.98 -6.10
CA ARG A 12 14.66 -2.66 -5.59
C ARG A 12 14.80 -1.18 -5.27
N LEU A 13 14.37 -0.33 -6.20
CA LEU A 13 14.40 1.12 -5.99
C LEU A 13 13.53 1.52 -4.80
N MET A 14 12.33 0.96 -4.69
CA MET A 14 11.44 1.24 -3.56
C MET A 14 12.11 0.86 -2.24
N LEU A 15 12.78 -0.29 -2.18
CA LEU A 15 13.48 -0.73 -0.96
C LEU A 15 14.63 0.20 -0.60
N GLU A 16 15.39 0.66 -1.59
CA GLU A 16 16.48 1.62 -1.36
C GLU A 16 15.95 2.95 -0.84
N GLU A 17 14.88 3.44 -1.43
CA GLU A 17 14.22 4.67 -0.99
C GLU A 17 13.65 4.52 0.42
N PHE A 18 13.05 3.36 0.71
CA PHE A 18 12.53 3.06 2.04
C PHE A 18 13.63 3.12 3.09
N GLU A 19 14.78 2.50 2.85
CA GLU A 19 15.90 2.52 3.77
C GLU A 19 16.42 3.95 4.02
N ASP A 20 16.50 4.74 2.97
CA ASP A 20 16.89 6.14 3.09
C ASP A 20 15.87 6.94 3.91
N ALA A 21 14.59 6.75 3.63
CA ALA A 21 13.52 7.42 4.37
C ALA A 21 13.55 7.04 5.86
N LEU A 22 13.75 5.75 6.15
CA LEU A 22 13.82 5.27 7.53
C LEU A 22 15.03 5.84 8.27
N ALA A 23 16.17 5.93 7.59
CA ALA A 23 17.37 6.53 8.16
C ALA A 23 17.16 8.02 8.51
N ARG A 24 16.44 8.75 7.67
CA ARG A 24 16.13 10.17 7.93
C ARG A 24 15.25 10.34 9.16
N LEU A 25 14.44 9.36 9.51
CA LEU A 25 13.60 9.39 10.71
C LEU A 25 14.39 9.13 12.00
N GLU A 26 15.67 8.82 11.94
CA GLU A 26 16.52 8.72 13.11
C GLU A 26 16.81 10.09 13.75
N GLU A 27 16.71 11.16 12.95
CA GLU A 27 16.87 12.52 13.46
C GLU A 27 15.65 12.91 14.30
N PRO A 28 15.82 13.31 15.56
CA PRO A 28 14.67 13.64 16.44
C PRO A 28 13.73 14.69 15.84
N GLU A 29 14.28 15.68 15.14
CA GLU A 29 13.50 16.74 14.52
C GLU A 29 12.55 16.22 13.44
N ALA A 30 12.91 15.11 12.78
CA ALA A 30 12.08 14.51 11.73
C ALA A 30 10.77 13.93 12.29
N LEU A 31 10.70 13.66 13.59
CA LEU A 31 9.53 13.07 14.23
C LEU A 31 8.58 14.10 14.84
N GLU A 32 8.99 15.35 14.99
CA GLU A 32 8.23 16.38 15.69
C GLU A 32 6.84 16.65 15.08
N ASN A 33 6.72 16.51 13.77
CA ASN A 33 5.48 16.76 13.06
C ASN A 33 4.83 15.47 12.55
N ARG A 34 5.13 14.35 13.19
CA ARG A 34 4.62 13.04 12.75
C ARG A 34 3.68 12.43 13.78
N ILE A 35 2.69 11.68 13.28
CA ILE A 35 1.78 10.88 14.10
C ILE A 35 2.38 9.48 14.16
N LEU A 36 2.80 9.05 15.37
CA LEU A 36 3.52 7.80 15.58
C LEU A 36 2.64 6.71 16.16
N LYS A 37 1.35 6.74 15.87
CA LYS A 37 0.37 5.76 16.31
C LYS A 37 -0.80 5.69 15.34
N GLY A 38 -1.50 4.57 15.36
CA GLY A 38 -2.68 4.37 14.54
C GLY A 38 -2.66 3.02 13.85
N THR A 39 -3.80 2.60 13.33
CA THR A 39 -3.96 1.35 12.60
C THR A 39 -4.32 1.65 11.15
N TYR A 40 -3.58 1.07 10.24
CA TYR A 40 -3.71 1.31 8.80
C TYR A 40 -3.69 0.00 8.04
N SER A 41 -4.23 0.01 6.83
CA SER A 41 -4.23 -1.15 5.95
C SER A 41 -3.68 -0.78 4.58
N SER A 42 -3.11 -1.74 3.90
CA SER A 42 -2.63 -1.59 2.53
C SER A 42 -2.96 -2.86 1.74
N VAL A 43 -3.27 -2.69 0.46
CA VAL A 43 -3.47 -3.83 -0.44
C VAL A 43 -2.27 -3.94 -1.38
N THR A 44 -1.98 -5.15 -1.80
CA THR A 44 -0.91 -5.44 -2.74
C THR A 44 -1.26 -6.70 -3.54
N GLY A 45 -0.62 -6.87 -4.68
CA GLY A 45 -0.66 -8.14 -5.37
C GLY A 45 0.20 -9.17 -4.66
N GLN A 46 -0.02 -10.43 -4.98
CA GLN A 46 0.66 -11.52 -4.27
C GLN A 46 2.17 -11.55 -4.48
N ILE A 47 2.64 -11.16 -5.67
CA ILE A 47 4.07 -11.19 -5.96
C ILE A 47 4.85 -10.11 -5.19
N ALA A 48 4.26 -8.95 -4.96
CA ALA A 48 4.88 -7.86 -4.20
C ALA A 48 4.72 -8.01 -2.70
N TYR A 49 3.79 -8.84 -2.23
CA TYR A 49 3.43 -8.97 -0.82
C TYR A 49 4.63 -9.17 0.12
N PRO A 50 5.57 -10.09 -0.13
CA PRO A 50 6.67 -10.31 0.81
C PRO A 50 7.52 -9.05 1.05
N TYR A 51 7.68 -8.23 0.04
CA TYR A 51 8.47 -6.99 0.11
C TYR A 51 7.73 -5.90 0.87
N ILE A 52 6.45 -5.71 0.54
CA ILE A 52 5.60 -4.73 1.22
C ILE A 52 5.45 -5.11 2.70
N ARG A 53 5.24 -6.38 3.00
CA ARG A 53 5.14 -6.88 4.36
C ARG A 53 6.43 -6.63 5.16
N ARG A 54 7.58 -6.84 4.54
CA ARG A 54 8.87 -6.60 5.20
C ARG A 54 9.05 -5.12 5.56
N MET A 55 8.70 -4.21 4.64
CA MET A 55 8.78 -2.79 4.92
C MET A 55 7.83 -2.39 6.05
N ALA A 56 6.60 -2.91 6.03
CA ALA A 56 5.63 -2.66 7.10
C ALA A 56 6.13 -3.16 8.45
N ASP A 57 6.69 -4.38 8.49
CA ASP A 57 7.23 -4.95 9.72
C ASP A 57 8.37 -4.11 10.28
N ARG A 58 9.24 -3.57 9.42
CA ARG A 58 10.32 -2.69 9.83
C ARG A 58 9.82 -1.38 10.44
N LEU A 59 8.76 -0.81 9.86
CA LEU A 59 8.14 0.39 10.44
C LEU A 59 7.52 0.09 11.80
N MET A 60 6.86 -1.05 11.95
CA MET A 60 6.25 -1.44 13.22
C MET A 60 7.29 -1.76 14.31
N GLU A 61 8.44 -2.28 13.93
CA GLU A 61 9.55 -2.47 14.87
C GLU A 61 10.05 -1.13 15.41
N ARG A 62 10.20 -0.15 14.52
CA ARG A 62 10.69 1.17 14.88
C ARG A 62 9.63 2.00 15.62
N PHE A 63 8.37 1.86 15.24
CA PHE A 63 7.23 2.60 15.77
C PHE A 63 6.14 1.63 16.24
N PRO A 64 6.27 1.06 17.45
CA PRO A 64 5.40 -0.05 17.89
C PRO A 64 3.92 0.30 18.04
N GLU A 65 3.57 1.58 18.15
CA GLU A 65 2.17 2.00 18.24
C GLU A 65 1.52 2.20 16.87
N VAL A 66 2.31 2.12 15.80
CA VAL A 66 1.78 2.10 14.44
C VAL A 66 1.50 0.64 14.07
N LYS A 67 0.27 0.35 13.67
CA LYS A 67 -0.15 -0.99 13.25
C LYS A 67 -0.48 -0.96 11.77
N ILE A 68 0.15 -1.84 11.01
CA ILE A 68 0.00 -1.90 9.56
C ILE A 68 -0.45 -3.31 9.19
N GLN A 69 -1.59 -3.39 8.53
CA GLN A 69 -2.10 -4.65 7.97
C GLN A 69 -1.84 -4.62 6.45
N VAL A 70 -1.18 -5.63 5.94
CA VAL A 70 -0.92 -5.75 4.50
C VAL A 70 -1.72 -6.93 3.98
N PHE A 71 -2.62 -6.65 3.03
CA PHE A 71 -3.51 -7.66 2.46
C PHE A 71 -3.07 -8.00 1.03
N PRO A 72 -2.57 -9.22 0.79
CA PRO A 72 -2.38 -9.69 -0.57
C PRO A 72 -3.76 -10.01 -1.17
N ILE A 73 -4.07 -9.41 -2.29
CA ILE A 73 -5.36 -9.59 -2.95
C ILE A 73 -5.20 -10.62 -4.07
N ARG A 74 -6.03 -11.68 -4.02
CA ARG A 74 -6.09 -12.67 -5.07
C ARG A 74 -6.82 -12.07 -6.28
N ASN A 75 -6.26 -12.25 -7.46
CA ASN A 75 -6.88 -11.76 -8.69
C ASN A 75 -7.90 -12.78 -9.21
N ASP A 76 -9.15 -12.65 -8.81
CA ASP A 76 -10.22 -13.53 -9.26
C ASP A 76 -10.80 -13.07 -10.61
N PHE A 77 -10.73 -11.76 -10.88
CA PHE A 77 -11.26 -11.18 -12.10
C PHE A 77 -10.50 -11.68 -13.36
N PHE A 78 -9.17 -11.57 -13.33
CA PHE A 78 -8.32 -12.04 -14.42
C PHE A 78 -7.84 -13.48 -14.25
N GLY A 79 -7.95 -14.03 -13.04
CA GLY A 79 -7.52 -15.39 -12.71
C GLY A 79 -6.44 -15.43 -11.63
N GLU A 80 -6.46 -16.48 -10.82
CA GLU A 80 -5.56 -16.63 -9.65
C GLU A 80 -4.08 -16.62 -10.00
N ARG A 81 -3.72 -17.00 -11.23
CA ARG A 81 -2.33 -17.02 -11.69
C ARG A 81 -1.77 -15.63 -11.97
N ILE A 82 -2.64 -14.62 -12.04
CA ILE A 82 -2.22 -13.24 -12.21
C ILE A 82 -1.91 -12.67 -10.83
N THR A 83 -0.64 -12.41 -10.55
CA THR A 83 -0.16 -12.04 -9.22
C THR A 83 0.39 -10.63 -9.14
N VAL A 84 0.44 -9.89 -10.23
CA VAL A 84 0.97 -8.53 -10.27
C VAL A 84 -0.05 -7.52 -9.74
N THR A 85 0.44 -6.59 -8.91
CA THR A 85 -0.39 -5.58 -8.26
C THR A 85 -1.15 -4.71 -9.26
N GLY A 86 -0.51 -4.29 -10.35
CA GLY A 86 -1.10 -3.39 -11.33
C GLY A 86 -2.36 -3.90 -12.02
N LEU A 87 -2.68 -5.20 -11.92
CA LEU A 87 -3.88 -5.79 -12.50
C LEU A 87 -4.98 -6.06 -11.48
N LEU A 88 -4.85 -5.57 -10.24
CA LEU A 88 -5.90 -5.70 -9.22
C LEU A 88 -7.13 -4.89 -9.60
N THR A 89 -8.30 -5.45 -9.29
CA THR A 89 -9.58 -4.81 -9.57
C THR A 89 -10.28 -4.41 -8.28
N GLY A 90 -11.18 -3.42 -8.38
CA GLY A 90 -11.96 -2.97 -7.24
C GLY A 90 -12.88 -4.05 -6.70
N GLN A 91 -13.50 -4.85 -7.58
CA GLN A 91 -14.39 -5.92 -7.13
C GLN A 91 -13.65 -6.99 -6.31
N ASP A 92 -12.43 -7.32 -6.67
CA ASP A 92 -11.64 -8.29 -5.91
C ASP A 92 -11.24 -7.74 -4.55
N ILE A 93 -10.86 -6.47 -4.48
CA ILE A 93 -10.52 -5.81 -3.23
C ILE A 93 -11.75 -5.78 -2.31
N ILE A 94 -12.90 -5.35 -2.81
CA ILE A 94 -14.14 -5.28 -2.04
C ILE A 94 -14.52 -6.67 -1.54
N ALA A 95 -14.53 -7.67 -2.41
CA ALA A 95 -14.96 -9.03 -2.05
C ALA A 95 -14.08 -9.62 -0.95
N GLN A 96 -12.77 -9.37 -1.00
CA GLN A 96 -11.83 -9.99 -0.08
C GLN A 96 -11.63 -9.20 1.23
N LEU A 97 -11.94 -7.90 1.25
CA LEU A 97 -11.78 -7.07 2.43
C LEU A 97 -13.10 -6.71 3.13
N LYS A 98 -14.23 -6.97 2.52
CA LYS A 98 -15.53 -6.61 3.09
C LYS A 98 -15.73 -7.25 4.47
N GLY A 99 -16.13 -6.43 5.44
CA GLY A 99 -16.36 -6.87 6.81
C GLY A 99 -15.11 -6.95 7.67
N ARG A 100 -13.93 -6.68 7.13
CA ARG A 100 -12.70 -6.65 7.92
C ARG A 100 -12.52 -5.29 8.58
N ASP A 101 -11.86 -5.30 9.73
CA ASP A 101 -11.41 -4.06 10.39
C ASP A 101 -10.14 -3.59 9.67
N LEU A 102 -10.28 -2.51 8.91
CA LEU A 102 -9.20 -1.95 8.10
C LEU A 102 -8.47 -0.80 8.79
N GLY A 103 -8.88 -0.44 10.00
CA GLY A 103 -8.28 0.67 10.72
C GLY A 103 -8.75 2.03 10.24
N GLU A 104 -7.88 3.02 10.37
CA GLU A 104 -8.23 4.41 10.07
C GLU A 104 -8.21 4.74 8.59
N ILE A 105 -7.25 4.17 7.86
CA ILE A 105 -7.07 4.45 6.43
C ILE A 105 -6.68 3.15 5.73
N LEU A 106 -7.32 2.91 4.58
CA LEU A 106 -6.92 1.90 3.62
C LEU A 106 -6.11 2.56 2.51
N TYR A 107 -4.88 2.13 2.32
CA TYR A 107 -4.01 2.63 1.27
C TYR A 107 -4.03 1.72 0.04
N LEU A 108 -4.21 2.34 -1.12
CA LEU A 108 -4.15 1.67 -2.42
C LEU A 108 -2.87 2.11 -3.14
N PRO A 109 -2.12 1.18 -3.72
CA PRO A 109 -0.97 1.57 -4.52
C PRO A 109 -1.43 2.27 -5.81
N GLU A 110 -0.72 3.34 -6.17
CA GLU A 110 -1.05 4.17 -7.33
C GLU A 110 -1.17 3.36 -8.63
N ASN A 111 -0.37 2.32 -8.78
CA ASN A 111 -0.31 1.56 -10.02
C ASN A 111 -1.54 0.67 -10.31
N ILE A 112 -2.50 0.57 -9.40
CA ILE A 112 -3.76 -0.12 -9.67
C ILE A 112 -4.81 0.79 -10.30
N LEU A 113 -4.53 2.08 -10.37
CA LEU A 113 -5.44 3.06 -10.97
C LEU A 113 -5.09 3.30 -12.43
N ARG A 114 -6.10 3.64 -13.23
CA ARG A 114 -5.85 4.13 -14.57
C ARG A 114 -5.07 5.44 -14.50
N SER A 115 -4.15 5.62 -15.42
CA SER A 115 -3.27 6.78 -15.45
C SER A 115 -4.05 8.10 -15.35
N GLY A 116 -3.72 8.90 -14.34
CA GLY A 116 -4.33 10.22 -14.12
C GLY A 116 -5.77 10.19 -13.61
N GLU A 117 -6.33 9.02 -13.30
CA GLU A 117 -7.71 8.88 -12.85
C GLU A 117 -7.79 8.18 -11.49
N ARG A 118 -8.91 8.37 -10.78
CA ARG A 118 -9.18 7.68 -9.52
C ARG A 118 -10.11 6.50 -9.76
N VAL A 119 -9.79 5.69 -10.77
CA VAL A 119 -10.62 4.57 -11.23
C VAL A 119 -9.74 3.34 -11.45
N LEU A 120 -10.19 2.19 -10.94
CA LEU A 120 -9.52 0.91 -11.17
C LEU A 120 -9.89 0.34 -12.54
N LEU A 121 -9.26 -0.78 -12.90
CA LEU A 121 -9.43 -1.40 -14.23
C LEU A 121 -10.87 -1.82 -14.53
N ASP A 122 -11.66 -2.14 -13.52
CA ASP A 122 -13.06 -2.57 -13.64
C ASP A 122 -14.06 -1.44 -13.43
N ASP A 123 -13.66 -0.21 -13.65
CA ASP A 123 -14.46 1.02 -13.52
C ASP A 123 -14.94 1.37 -12.12
N ILE A 124 -14.54 0.61 -11.10
CA ILE A 124 -14.81 0.97 -9.71
C ILE A 124 -13.91 2.14 -9.32
N THR A 125 -14.51 3.18 -8.78
CA THR A 125 -13.75 4.35 -8.33
C THR A 125 -13.18 4.15 -6.94
N VAL A 126 -12.17 4.94 -6.57
CA VAL A 126 -11.63 4.95 -5.21
C VAL A 126 -12.73 5.28 -4.20
N GLU A 127 -13.62 6.22 -4.54
CA GLU A 127 -14.74 6.63 -3.71
C GLU A 127 -15.77 5.50 -3.52
N ASP A 128 -16.07 4.74 -4.59
CA ASP A 128 -16.93 3.55 -4.51
C ASP A 128 -16.35 2.51 -3.55
N LEU A 129 -15.04 2.32 -3.64
CA LEU A 129 -14.33 1.35 -2.82
C LEU A 129 -14.36 1.77 -1.34
N ALA A 130 -14.09 3.04 -1.07
CA ALA A 130 -14.16 3.61 0.29
C ALA A 130 -15.57 3.45 0.88
N GLY A 131 -16.60 3.71 0.08
CA GLY A 131 -18.00 3.55 0.52
C GLY A 131 -18.36 2.10 0.79
N ALA A 132 -17.96 1.18 -0.10
CA ALA A 132 -18.26 -0.24 0.06
C ALA A 132 -17.56 -0.84 1.29
N LEU A 133 -16.34 -0.41 1.58
CA LEU A 133 -15.54 -0.92 2.70
C LEU A 133 -15.69 -0.07 3.98
N GLN A 134 -16.40 1.04 3.90
CA GLN A 134 -16.65 1.95 5.04
C GLN A 134 -15.35 2.37 5.73
N VAL A 135 -14.36 2.79 4.95
CA VAL A 135 -13.07 3.22 5.45
C VAL A 135 -12.55 4.36 4.59
N LYS A 136 -11.88 5.33 5.22
CA LYS A 136 -11.15 6.35 4.47
C LYS A 136 -10.11 5.66 3.62
N THR A 137 -10.07 6.00 2.34
CA THR A 137 -9.17 5.36 1.37
C THR A 137 -8.29 6.41 0.71
N ASP A 138 -7.01 6.14 0.64
CA ASP A 138 -6.03 7.05 0.06
C ASP A 138 -5.07 6.30 -0.84
N ILE A 139 -4.29 7.03 -1.61
CA ILE A 139 -3.39 6.49 -2.62
C ILE A 139 -1.94 6.68 -2.16
N VAL A 140 -1.12 5.64 -2.35
CA VAL A 140 0.32 5.69 -2.07
C VAL A 140 1.06 5.58 -3.40
N LYS A 141 1.93 6.52 -3.66
CA LYS A 141 2.79 6.48 -4.85
C LYS A 141 3.83 5.38 -4.71
N SER A 142 4.36 4.92 -5.84
CA SER A 142 5.29 3.79 -5.91
C SER A 142 6.72 4.19 -5.52
N SER A 143 6.88 4.71 -4.31
CA SER A 143 8.15 5.20 -3.78
C SER A 143 8.29 4.77 -2.32
N GLY A 144 9.49 4.41 -1.91
CA GLY A 144 9.78 4.09 -0.51
C GLY A 144 9.57 5.27 0.41
N TYR A 145 9.79 6.50 -0.07
CA TYR A 145 9.50 7.72 0.69
C TYR A 145 8.02 7.88 0.94
N ASP A 146 7.20 7.70 -0.10
CA ASP A 146 5.75 7.80 0.01
C ASP A 146 5.17 6.69 0.89
N PHE A 147 5.76 5.50 0.85
CA PHE A 147 5.36 4.41 1.73
C PHE A 147 5.54 4.79 3.20
N VAL A 148 6.68 5.34 3.56
CA VAL A 148 6.93 5.80 4.94
C VAL A 148 5.96 6.91 5.32
N ASP A 149 5.75 7.90 4.45
CA ASP A 149 4.84 9.03 4.72
C ASP A 149 3.38 8.60 4.85
N ALA A 150 3.00 7.47 4.24
CA ALA A 150 1.65 6.94 4.37
C ALA A 150 1.36 6.45 5.80
N PHE A 151 2.33 5.82 6.45
CA PHE A 151 2.14 5.18 7.76
C PHE A 151 2.73 5.99 8.91
N ILE A 152 3.73 6.80 8.66
CA ILE A 152 4.30 7.74 9.64
C ILE A 152 3.85 9.13 9.20
N ARG A 153 2.59 9.41 9.49
CA ARG A 153 1.86 10.52 8.91
C ARG A 153 2.33 11.86 9.45
N LYS A 154 2.32 12.86 8.58
CA LYS A 154 2.59 14.25 8.98
C LYS A 154 1.32 14.87 9.57
N LEU A 155 1.53 15.72 10.55
CA LEU A 155 0.44 16.50 11.15
C LEU A 155 -0.11 17.52 10.16
#